data_077baded12da36f5d65f9ff40563941d
#
_entry.id   077baded12da36f5d65f9ff40563941d
#
_cell.length_a   1.000
_cell.length_b   1.000
_cell.length_c   1.000
_cell.angle_alpha   90.00
_cell.angle_beta   90.00
_cell.angle_gamma   90.00
#
_symmetry.space_group_name_H-M   'P 1'
#
loop_
_entity.id
_entity.type
_entity.pdbx_description
1 polymer ?
#
loop_
_entity_poly.entity_id
_entity_poly.type
_entity_poly.pdbx_seq_one_letter_code
_entity_poly.pdbx_strand_id
1 'polypeptide(L)'
;MYTWKPYFRDHIYHLEVYNNNMTIEGEASLPPSSTTIVYANQKSGGPRVFGALAMLLGAFGVIFGLISLLGAGDSAESIGADQTIYWPYFYVSPLIGLASSALFAYAGYLLWNYKKKGVWFGFGAVGVNAIDGILGSIIVGLVAEEVGDALGAEGLGGIAAGLGLAGTLIGAVCCGAIVALPLLMNGNDLDDD
;
A
#
# COMPACT_ATOMS: atom_id res chain seq x y z
N MET A 1 0.64 3.42 -33.22
CA MET A 1 2.08 3.65 -33.42
C MET A 1 2.45 4.87 -32.55
N TYR A 2 2.76 4.65 -31.25
CA TYR A 2 3.11 5.72 -30.33
C TYR A 2 4.62 5.89 -30.33
N THR A 3 5.10 7.01 -30.85
CA THR A 3 6.51 7.38 -30.83
C THR A 3 6.88 7.89 -29.43
N TRP A 4 7.67 7.12 -28.71
CA TRP A 4 8.34 7.56 -27.49
C TRP A 4 9.34 8.66 -27.85
N LYS A 5 9.05 9.93 -27.50
CA LYS A 5 10.06 10.97 -27.49
C LYS A 5 10.94 10.77 -26.25
N PRO A 6 12.25 10.64 -26.39
CA PRO A 6 13.14 10.60 -25.23
C PRO A 6 13.24 12.00 -24.63
N TYR A 7 12.61 12.17 -23.48
CA TYR A 7 12.59 13.42 -22.68
C TYR A 7 13.95 13.74 -22.00
N PHE A 8 15.01 13.03 -22.38
CA PHE A 8 16.29 13.08 -21.69
C PHE A 8 17.36 13.93 -22.39
N ARG A 9 17.06 14.60 -23.51
CA ARG A 9 18.11 15.26 -24.29
C ARG A 9 18.20 16.79 -24.11
N ASP A 10 17.16 17.44 -23.57
CA ASP A 10 17.12 18.91 -23.59
C ASP A 10 17.74 19.58 -22.35
N HIS A 11 18.06 18.84 -21.27
CA HIS A 11 18.66 19.42 -20.08
C HIS A 11 20.19 19.44 -20.04
N ILE A 12 20.88 18.75 -20.96
CA ILE A 12 22.35 18.71 -20.98
C ILE A 12 22.94 19.86 -21.82
N TYR A 13 22.20 20.39 -22.79
CA TYR A 13 22.75 21.42 -23.70
C TYR A 13 22.75 22.84 -23.13
N HIS A 14 22.07 23.11 -22.03
CA HIS A 14 22.08 24.45 -21.41
C HIS A 14 23.31 24.72 -20.50
N LEU A 15 24.09 23.72 -20.19
CA LEU A 15 25.29 23.89 -19.35
C LEU A 15 26.59 24.18 -20.11
N GLU A 16 26.64 23.90 -21.41
CA GLU A 16 27.87 24.12 -22.22
C GLU A 16 27.96 25.52 -22.87
N VAL A 17 26.88 26.27 -22.96
CA VAL A 17 26.87 27.58 -23.64
C VAL A 17 27.36 28.72 -22.76
N TYR A 18 27.51 28.50 -21.45
CA TYR A 18 27.90 29.59 -20.54
C TYR A 18 29.41 29.69 -20.26
N ASN A 19 30.24 28.85 -20.91
CA ASN A 19 31.67 28.81 -20.54
C ASN A 19 32.66 29.35 -21.61
N ASN A 20 32.19 29.95 -22.69
CA ASN A 20 33.10 30.29 -23.79
C ASN A 20 33.18 31.77 -24.24
N ASN A 21 32.73 32.74 -23.49
CA ASN A 21 33.03 34.13 -23.85
C ASN A 21 33.08 35.07 -22.66
N MET A 22 34.21 35.08 -21.93
CA MET A 22 34.73 36.30 -21.28
C MET A 22 36.20 36.12 -21.00
N THR A 23 37.04 36.37 -22.01
CA THR A 23 38.37 36.90 -21.78
C THR A 23 38.22 38.39 -21.55
N ILE A 24 38.11 38.80 -20.29
CA ILE A 24 38.34 40.19 -19.90
C ILE A 24 39.76 40.26 -19.38
N GLU A 25 40.67 40.81 -20.21
CA GLU A 25 41.91 41.35 -19.73
C GLU A 25 41.64 42.54 -18.81
N GLY A 26 41.76 42.33 -17.54
CA GLY A 26 41.62 43.36 -16.50
C GLY A 26 41.83 42.71 -15.14
N GLU A 27 43.01 42.94 -14.61
CA GLU A 27 43.47 42.54 -13.28
C GLU A 27 42.51 43.06 -12.20
N ALA A 28 41.53 42.25 -11.84
CA ALA A 28 40.83 42.39 -10.58
C ALA A 28 40.73 40.97 -9.99
N SER A 29 41.47 40.73 -8.91
CA SER A 29 41.36 39.51 -8.11
C SER A 29 39.95 39.42 -7.52
N LEU A 30 39.05 38.87 -8.31
CA LEU A 30 37.73 38.45 -7.80
C LEU A 30 37.93 37.32 -6.80
N PRO A 31 37.33 37.41 -5.60
CA PRO A 31 37.35 36.27 -4.68
C PRO A 31 36.78 35.04 -5.41
N PRO A 32 37.32 33.84 -5.12
CA PRO A 32 36.84 32.64 -5.79
C PRO A 32 35.32 32.56 -5.64
N SER A 33 34.65 32.73 -6.78
CA SER A 33 33.18 32.56 -6.81
C SER A 33 32.90 31.16 -6.28
N SER A 34 32.41 31.09 -5.07
CA SER A 34 31.89 29.83 -4.53
C SER A 34 30.78 29.39 -5.50
N THR A 35 31.16 28.48 -6.41
CA THR A 35 30.19 27.78 -7.24
C THR A 35 29.29 27.00 -6.26
N THR A 36 28.17 27.61 -5.91
CA THR A 36 27.12 26.90 -5.18
C THR A 36 26.61 25.84 -6.16
N ILE A 37 27.12 24.62 -6.01
CA ILE A 37 26.58 23.49 -6.74
C ILE A 37 25.15 23.29 -6.22
N VAL A 38 24.17 23.83 -6.94
CA VAL A 38 22.77 23.55 -6.68
C VAL A 38 22.55 22.13 -7.13
N TYR A 39 22.64 21.19 -6.18
CA TYR A 39 22.19 19.84 -6.42
C TYR A 39 20.69 19.94 -6.76
N ALA A 40 20.32 19.64 -8.01
CA ALA A 40 18.93 19.44 -8.35
C ALA A 40 18.37 18.42 -7.35
N ASN A 41 17.34 18.81 -6.63
CA ASN A 41 16.73 17.97 -5.59
C ASN A 41 16.19 16.68 -6.26
N GLN A 42 17.06 15.67 -6.32
CA GLN A 42 16.71 14.38 -6.91
C GLN A 42 15.70 13.72 -5.97
N LYS A 43 14.44 13.62 -6.41
CA LYS A 43 13.41 12.86 -5.68
C LYS A 43 13.95 11.46 -5.40
N SER A 44 13.90 11.04 -4.15
CA SER A 44 14.45 9.75 -3.75
C SER A 44 13.64 8.59 -4.35
N GLY A 45 14.27 7.43 -4.53
CA GLY A 45 13.61 6.23 -5.03
C GLY A 45 12.66 5.57 -4.04
N GLY A 46 12.67 6.00 -2.76
CA GLY A 46 11.88 5.40 -1.68
C GLY A 46 10.39 5.26 -2.00
N PRO A 47 9.67 6.36 -2.30
CA PRO A 47 8.24 6.30 -2.59
C PRO A 47 7.89 5.38 -3.76
N ARG A 48 8.77 5.27 -4.76
CA ARG A 48 8.57 4.36 -5.90
C ARG A 48 8.66 2.90 -5.48
N VAL A 49 9.65 2.54 -4.67
CA VAL A 49 9.81 1.15 -4.20
C VAL A 49 8.62 0.73 -3.36
N PHE A 50 8.22 1.55 -2.39
CA PHE A 50 7.06 1.26 -1.54
C PHE A 50 5.74 1.32 -2.32
N GLY A 51 5.61 2.24 -3.27
CA GLY A 51 4.48 2.30 -4.19
C GLY A 51 4.34 1.04 -5.04
N ALA A 52 5.45 0.54 -5.62
CA ALA A 52 5.45 -0.73 -6.36
C ALA A 52 5.05 -1.91 -5.47
N LEU A 53 5.60 -1.97 -4.25
CA LEU A 53 5.28 -3.03 -3.30
C LEU A 53 3.80 -3.02 -2.91
N ALA A 54 3.24 -1.84 -2.63
CA ALA A 54 1.82 -1.68 -2.33
C ALA A 54 0.92 -2.06 -3.53
N MET A 55 1.31 -1.70 -4.77
CA MET A 55 0.59 -2.12 -5.96
C MET A 55 0.58 -3.64 -6.12
N LEU A 56 1.73 -4.29 -5.94
CA LEU A 56 1.84 -5.75 -6.04
C LEU A 56 0.97 -6.43 -4.97
N LEU A 57 1.09 -6.01 -3.71
CA LEU A 57 0.30 -6.58 -2.61
C LEU A 57 -1.21 -6.35 -2.83
N GLY A 58 -1.60 -5.16 -3.28
CA GLY A 58 -2.98 -4.85 -3.61
C GLY A 58 -3.50 -5.70 -4.78
N ALA A 59 -2.70 -5.90 -5.84
CA ALA A 59 -3.06 -6.74 -6.97
C ALA A 59 -3.24 -8.22 -6.54
N PHE A 60 -2.33 -8.76 -5.74
CA PHE A 60 -2.50 -10.08 -5.15
C PHE A 60 -3.77 -10.16 -4.29
N GLY A 61 -4.03 -9.14 -3.46
CA GLY A 61 -5.24 -9.08 -2.64
C GLY A 61 -6.52 -9.09 -3.47
N VAL A 62 -6.54 -8.42 -4.63
CA VAL A 62 -7.68 -8.46 -5.56
C VAL A 62 -7.87 -9.88 -6.12
N ILE A 63 -6.79 -10.54 -6.55
CA ILE A 63 -6.86 -11.92 -7.07
C ILE A 63 -7.39 -12.88 -6.00
N PHE A 64 -6.81 -12.85 -4.80
CA PHE A 64 -7.27 -13.67 -3.69
C PHE A 64 -8.69 -13.33 -3.25
N GLY A 65 -9.08 -12.05 -3.26
CA GLY A 65 -10.44 -11.61 -2.96
C GLY A 65 -11.46 -12.18 -3.94
N LEU A 66 -11.13 -12.21 -5.24
CA LEU A 66 -11.98 -12.85 -6.26
C LEU A 66 -12.11 -14.36 -6.04
N ILE A 67 -11.00 -15.04 -5.74
CA ILE A 67 -11.01 -16.49 -5.43
C ILE A 67 -11.87 -16.74 -4.19
N SER A 68 -11.70 -15.94 -3.13
CA SER A 68 -12.48 -16.04 -1.90
C SER A 68 -13.96 -15.78 -2.13
N LEU A 69 -14.32 -14.84 -3.02
CA LEU A 69 -15.70 -14.58 -3.37
C LEU A 69 -16.35 -15.77 -4.10
N LEU A 70 -15.62 -16.40 -5.00
CA LEU A 70 -16.09 -17.58 -5.73
C LEU A 70 -16.25 -18.81 -4.80
N GLY A 71 -15.39 -18.93 -3.79
CA GLY A 71 -15.42 -20.01 -2.80
C GLY A 71 -16.18 -19.65 -1.51
N ALA A 72 -16.91 -18.53 -1.47
CA ALA A 72 -17.56 -18.07 -0.24
C ALA A 72 -18.61 -19.07 0.29
N GLY A 73 -19.38 -19.67 -0.60
CA GLY A 73 -20.36 -20.70 -0.25
C GLY A 73 -19.71 -21.95 0.35
N ASP A 74 -18.71 -22.51 -0.35
CA ASP A 74 -17.98 -23.70 0.09
C ASP A 74 -17.25 -23.43 1.42
N SER A 75 -16.72 -22.22 1.61
CA SER A 75 -16.08 -21.81 2.86
C SER A 75 -17.07 -21.76 4.02
N ALA A 76 -18.27 -21.21 3.81
CA ALA A 76 -19.31 -21.13 4.83
C ALA A 76 -19.82 -22.53 5.21
N GLU A 77 -20.05 -23.40 4.23
CA GLU A 77 -20.47 -24.79 4.44
C GLU A 77 -19.42 -25.61 5.19
N SER A 78 -18.14 -25.45 4.82
CA SER A 78 -17.03 -26.24 5.41
C SER A 78 -16.86 -26.02 6.93
N ILE A 79 -17.29 -24.87 7.46
CA ILE A 79 -17.25 -24.56 8.89
C ILE A 79 -18.63 -24.57 9.56
N GLY A 80 -19.69 -25.02 8.85
CA GLY A 80 -21.04 -25.10 9.36
C GLY A 80 -21.72 -23.72 9.51
N ALA A 81 -21.15 -22.65 8.94
CA ALA A 81 -21.69 -21.31 9.04
C ALA A 81 -22.99 -21.10 8.23
N ASP A 82 -23.26 -21.97 7.24
CA ASP A 82 -24.47 -21.99 6.41
C ASP A 82 -25.74 -22.19 7.24
N GLN A 83 -25.62 -22.85 8.41
CA GLN A 83 -26.72 -23.12 9.34
C GLN A 83 -26.88 -22.04 10.42
N THR A 84 -25.99 -21.03 10.43
CA THR A 84 -26.00 -19.96 11.40
C THR A 84 -26.53 -18.64 10.81
N ILE A 85 -26.87 -17.68 11.69
CA ILE A 85 -27.28 -16.33 11.26
C ILE A 85 -26.12 -15.52 10.65
N TYR A 86 -24.91 -16.01 10.75
CA TYR A 86 -23.68 -15.31 10.30
C TYR A 86 -23.31 -15.61 8.85
N TRP A 87 -24.01 -16.53 8.16
CA TRP A 87 -23.69 -16.89 6.77
C TRP A 87 -23.57 -15.69 5.80
N PRO A 88 -24.36 -14.59 5.90
CA PRO A 88 -24.23 -13.48 4.96
C PRO A 88 -22.87 -12.78 5.05
N TYR A 89 -22.22 -12.84 6.21
CA TYR A 89 -20.89 -12.26 6.40
C TYR A 89 -19.85 -12.87 5.46
N PHE A 90 -19.93 -14.17 5.20
CA PHE A 90 -19.00 -14.88 4.33
C PHE A 90 -19.06 -14.44 2.86
N TYR A 91 -20.15 -13.78 2.45
CA TYR A 91 -20.28 -13.15 1.13
C TYR A 91 -19.88 -11.67 1.16
N VAL A 92 -20.14 -10.97 2.25
CA VAL A 92 -19.85 -9.54 2.36
C VAL A 92 -18.36 -9.28 2.60
N SER A 93 -17.72 -10.06 3.47
CA SER A 93 -16.29 -9.89 3.81
C SER A 93 -15.36 -9.97 2.58
N PRO A 94 -15.47 -10.95 1.67
CA PRO A 94 -14.65 -10.96 0.45
C PRO A 94 -14.85 -9.72 -0.44
N LEU A 95 -16.05 -9.14 -0.47
CA LEU A 95 -16.31 -7.90 -1.21
C LEU A 95 -15.59 -6.70 -0.57
N ILE A 96 -15.62 -6.60 0.77
CA ILE A 96 -14.89 -5.58 1.52
C ILE A 96 -13.38 -5.76 1.29
N GLY A 97 -12.89 -6.99 1.38
CA GLY A 97 -11.49 -7.34 1.12
C GLY A 97 -11.04 -6.97 -0.28
N LEU A 98 -11.86 -7.23 -1.28
CA LEU A 98 -11.61 -6.87 -2.68
C LEU A 98 -11.56 -5.36 -2.87
N ALA A 99 -12.52 -4.63 -2.31
CA ALA A 99 -12.57 -3.17 -2.39
C ALA A 99 -11.36 -2.53 -1.68
N SER A 100 -11.00 -3.01 -0.48
CA SER A 100 -9.84 -2.51 0.26
C SER A 100 -8.52 -2.83 -0.45
N SER A 101 -8.39 -4.00 -1.07
CA SER A 101 -7.21 -4.39 -1.86
C SER A 101 -7.04 -3.54 -3.12
N ALA A 102 -8.14 -3.24 -3.81
CA ALA A 102 -8.14 -2.33 -4.96
C ALA A 102 -7.74 -0.91 -4.53
N LEU A 103 -8.26 -0.43 -3.39
CA LEU A 103 -7.89 0.86 -2.82
C LEU A 103 -6.40 0.91 -2.43
N PHE A 104 -5.87 -0.18 -1.89
CA PHE A 104 -4.46 -0.30 -1.53
C PHE A 104 -3.55 -0.30 -2.76
N ALA A 105 -3.94 -0.99 -3.85
CA ALA A 105 -3.24 -0.93 -5.13
C ALA A 105 -3.24 0.49 -5.71
N TYR A 106 -4.37 1.18 -5.64
CA TYR A 106 -4.49 2.57 -6.08
C TYR A 106 -3.61 3.52 -5.23
N ALA A 107 -3.57 3.31 -3.92
CA ALA A 107 -2.68 4.03 -3.02
C ALA A 107 -1.21 3.84 -3.43
N GLY A 108 -0.82 2.60 -3.77
CA GLY A 108 0.52 2.30 -4.30
C GLY A 108 0.83 3.04 -5.60
N TYR A 109 -0.13 3.13 -6.52
CA TYR A 109 0.00 3.91 -7.75
C TYR A 109 0.22 5.40 -7.47
N LEU A 110 -0.49 5.97 -6.51
CA LEU A 110 -0.31 7.37 -6.10
C LEU A 110 1.08 7.60 -5.49
N LEU A 111 1.56 6.70 -4.62
CA LEU A 111 2.90 6.75 -4.04
C LEU A 111 3.99 6.62 -5.10
N TRP A 112 3.82 5.76 -6.09
CA TRP A 112 4.73 5.65 -7.23
C TRP A 112 4.87 6.98 -7.98
N ASN A 113 3.78 7.74 -8.06
CA ASN A 113 3.75 9.07 -8.68
C ASN A 113 4.05 10.22 -7.70
N TYR A 114 4.65 9.91 -6.52
CA TYR A 114 5.00 10.88 -5.48
C TYR A 114 3.83 11.68 -4.91
N LYS A 115 2.61 11.16 -4.96
CA LYS A 115 1.42 11.86 -4.44
C LYS A 115 1.17 11.50 -2.99
N LYS A 116 1.17 12.50 -2.10
CA LYS A 116 0.92 12.37 -0.66
C LYS A 116 -0.46 11.75 -0.34
N LYS A 117 -1.45 12.01 -1.18
CA LYS A 117 -2.78 11.38 -1.08
C LYS A 117 -2.73 9.86 -1.04
N GLY A 118 -1.72 9.23 -1.69
CA GLY A 118 -1.53 7.79 -1.66
C GLY A 118 -1.38 7.21 -0.25
N VAL A 119 -0.76 7.97 0.65
CA VAL A 119 -0.61 7.57 2.06
C VAL A 119 -1.98 7.50 2.76
N TRP A 120 -2.83 8.51 2.57
CA TRP A 120 -4.16 8.55 3.18
C TRP A 120 -5.06 7.44 2.66
N PHE A 121 -5.05 7.19 1.35
CA PHE A 121 -5.77 6.06 0.76
C PHE A 121 -5.24 4.71 1.26
N GLY A 122 -3.93 4.59 1.41
CA GLY A 122 -3.31 3.38 1.97
C GLY A 122 -3.73 3.12 3.41
N PHE A 123 -3.68 4.13 4.29
CA PHE A 123 -4.18 3.99 5.66
C PHE A 123 -5.67 3.70 5.71
N GLY A 124 -6.48 4.32 4.84
CA GLY A 124 -7.89 4.02 4.70
C GLY A 124 -8.14 2.54 4.36
N ALA A 125 -7.42 2.00 3.38
CA ALA A 125 -7.51 0.60 2.99
C ALA A 125 -7.11 -0.35 4.13
N VAL A 126 -5.98 -0.07 4.80
CA VAL A 126 -5.52 -0.87 5.96
C VAL A 126 -6.53 -0.81 7.09
N GLY A 127 -7.10 0.37 7.38
CA GLY A 127 -8.11 0.54 8.43
C GLY A 127 -9.38 -0.27 8.17
N VAL A 128 -9.92 -0.20 6.93
CA VAL A 128 -11.10 -0.99 6.53
C VAL A 128 -10.81 -2.48 6.65
N ASN A 129 -9.65 -2.93 6.17
CA ASN A 129 -9.26 -4.34 6.24
C ASN A 129 -9.05 -4.81 7.69
N ALA A 130 -8.51 -3.96 8.56
CA ALA A 130 -8.36 -4.28 9.99
C ALA A 130 -9.71 -4.42 10.69
N ILE A 131 -10.67 -3.54 10.40
CA ILE A 131 -12.03 -3.62 10.96
C ILE A 131 -12.71 -4.92 10.49
N ASP A 132 -12.67 -5.21 9.19
CA ASP A 132 -13.24 -6.46 8.64
C ASP A 132 -12.56 -7.69 9.24
N GLY A 133 -11.24 -7.69 9.38
CA GLY A 133 -10.48 -8.79 9.98
C GLY A 133 -10.81 -9.02 11.47
N ILE A 134 -11.04 -7.95 12.24
CA ILE A 134 -11.48 -8.05 13.65
C ILE A 134 -12.90 -8.63 13.70
N LEU A 135 -13.83 -8.10 12.91
CA LEU A 135 -15.20 -8.60 12.85
C LEU A 135 -15.22 -10.07 12.40
N GLY A 136 -14.43 -10.41 11.38
CA GLY A 136 -14.29 -11.78 10.90
C GLY A 136 -13.76 -12.73 11.97
N SER A 137 -12.76 -12.31 12.71
CA SER A 137 -12.20 -13.12 13.79
C SER A 137 -13.23 -13.41 14.87
N ILE A 138 -14.07 -12.43 15.21
CA ILE A 138 -15.15 -12.61 16.19
C ILE A 138 -16.22 -13.57 15.63
N ILE A 139 -16.69 -13.35 14.40
CA ILE A 139 -17.74 -14.17 13.77
C ILE A 139 -17.27 -15.62 13.61
N VAL A 140 -16.05 -15.83 13.08
CA VAL A 140 -15.47 -17.18 12.95
C VAL A 140 -15.30 -17.84 14.30
N GLY A 141 -14.93 -17.08 15.34
CA GLY A 141 -14.86 -17.57 16.72
C GLY A 141 -16.23 -18.05 17.24
N LEU A 142 -17.29 -17.26 17.02
CA LEU A 142 -18.64 -17.64 17.45
C LEU A 142 -19.16 -18.87 16.71
N VAL A 143 -18.95 -18.95 15.39
CA VAL A 143 -19.31 -20.13 14.59
C VAL A 143 -18.53 -21.37 15.05
N ALA A 144 -17.22 -21.22 15.28
CA ALA A 144 -16.38 -22.34 15.73
C ALA A 144 -16.74 -22.82 17.14
N GLU A 145 -17.23 -21.95 18.03
CA GLU A 145 -17.76 -22.34 19.35
C GLU A 145 -19.05 -23.16 19.21
N GLU A 146 -20.01 -22.67 18.42
CA GLU A 146 -21.30 -23.34 18.18
C GLU A 146 -21.11 -24.74 17.58
N VAL A 147 -20.23 -24.86 16.59
CA VAL A 147 -19.89 -26.16 15.97
C VAL A 147 -19.05 -27.03 16.91
N GLY A 148 -18.14 -26.43 17.67
CA GLY A 148 -17.30 -27.10 18.66
C GLY A 148 -18.12 -27.77 19.76
N ASP A 149 -19.11 -27.04 20.31
CA ASP A 149 -20.03 -27.56 21.32
C ASP A 149 -20.82 -28.77 20.80
N ALA A 150 -21.30 -28.70 19.55
CA ALA A 150 -22.01 -29.80 18.90
C ALA A 150 -21.12 -31.06 18.74
N LEU A 151 -19.82 -30.90 18.62
CA LEU A 151 -18.82 -31.97 18.46
C LEU A 151 -18.18 -32.40 19.80
N GLY A 152 -18.52 -31.73 20.91
CA GLY A 152 -17.92 -31.96 22.21
C GLY A 152 -16.48 -31.47 22.37
N ALA A 153 -16.10 -30.47 21.56
CA ALA A 153 -14.76 -29.87 21.55
C ALA A 153 -14.86 -28.41 22.02
N GLU A 154 -14.93 -28.21 23.33
CA GLU A 154 -15.04 -26.88 23.97
C GLU A 154 -13.80 -26.02 23.72
N GLY A 155 -13.99 -24.70 23.53
CA GLY A 155 -12.92 -23.70 23.43
C GLY A 155 -12.32 -23.48 22.04
N LEU A 156 -12.84 -24.15 20.99
CA LEU A 156 -12.36 -23.97 19.61
C LEU A 156 -12.58 -22.53 19.11
N GLY A 157 -13.68 -21.89 19.53
CA GLY A 157 -14.00 -20.52 19.15
C GLY A 157 -12.96 -19.52 19.63
N GLY A 158 -12.51 -19.67 20.88
CA GLY A 158 -11.46 -18.81 21.44
C GLY A 158 -10.13 -18.93 20.68
N ILE A 159 -9.74 -20.13 20.28
CA ILE A 159 -8.52 -20.38 19.51
C ILE A 159 -8.65 -19.76 18.10
N ALA A 160 -9.77 -20.01 17.42
CA ALA A 160 -10.02 -19.48 16.09
C ALA A 160 -10.03 -17.95 16.06
N ALA A 161 -10.75 -17.32 17.00
CA ALA A 161 -10.77 -15.87 17.17
C ALA A 161 -9.38 -15.31 17.48
N GLY A 162 -8.64 -15.93 18.38
CA GLY A 162 -7.29 -15.50 18.78
C GLY A 162 -6.29 -15.52 17.61
N LEU A 163 -6.29 -16.60 16.82
CA LEU A 163 -5.43 -16.71 15.64
C LEU A 163 -5.82 -15.70 14.54
N GLY A 164 -7.12 -15.50 14.31
CA GLY A 164 -7.63 -14.52 13.39
C GLY A 164 -7.23 -13.09 13.76
N LEU A 165 -7.40 -12.70 15.04
CA LEU A 165 -6.99 -11.40 15.55
C LEU A 165 -5.49 -11.18 15.45
N ALA A 166 -4.67 -12.17 15.80
CA ALA A 166 -3.22 -12.08 15.69
C ALA A 166 -2.79 -11.87 14.23
N GLY A 167 -3.36 -12.63 13.28
CA GLY A 167 -3.11 -12.46 11.84
C GLY A 167 -3.51 -11.08 11.33
N THR A 168 -4.67 -10.59 11.74
CA THR A 168 -5.17 -9.24 11.37
C THR A 168 -4.24 -8.13 11.87
N LEU A 169 -3.78 -8.21 13.14
CA LEU A 169 -2.88 -7.22 13.72
C LEU A 169 -1.52 -7.23 13.02
N ILE A 170 -0.94 -8.40 12.78
CA ILE A 170 0.34 -8.51 12.05
C ILE A 170 0.19 -7.93 10.63
N GLY A 171 -0.87 -8.28 9.93
CA GLY A 171 -1.16 -7.76 8.60
C GLY A 171 -1.32 -6.24 8.59
N ALA A 172 -2.09 -5.69 9.53
CA ALA A 172 -2.30 -4.25 9.65
C ALA A 172 -1.00 -3.49 9.96
N VAL A 173 -0.14 -4.02 10.84
CA VAL A 173 1.16 -3.42 11.15
C VAL A 173 2.09 -3.47 9.93
N CYS A 174 2.19 -4.61 9.24
CA CYS A 174 3.03 -4.74 8.05
C CYS A 174 2.58 -3.81 6.91
N CYS A 175 1.30 -3.82 6.57
CA CYS A 175 0.76 -2.96 5.51
C CYS A 175 0.81 -1.49 5.91
N GLY A 176 0.53 -1.16 7.17
CA GLY A 176 0.64 0.19 7.71
C GLY A 176 2.08 0.71 7.66
N ALA A 177 3.06 -0.12 7.97
CA ALA A 177 4.48 0.23 7.86
C ALA A 177 4.88 0.54 6.42
N ILE A 178 4.45 -0.27 5.44
CA ILE A 178 4.73 -0.04 4.01
C ILE A 178 4.21 1.33 3.56
N VAL A 179 3.04 1.73 4.03
CA VAL A 179 2.41 3.02 3.70
C VAL A 179 3.05 4.18 4.47
N ALA A 180 3.49 3.96 5.73
CA ALA A 180 4.06 4.98 6.59
C ALA A 180 5.54 5.27 6.27
N LEU A 181 6.32 4.26 5.86
CA LEU A 181 7.76 4.41 5.62
C LEU A 181 8.13 5.52 4.63
N PRO A 182 7.43 5.73 3.50
CA PRO A 182 7.71 6.85 2.60
C PRO A 182 7.61 8.22 3.27
N LEU A 183 6.69 8.39 4.24
CA LEU A 183 6.58 9.64 5.01
C LEU A 183 7.74 9.85 5.96
N LEU A 184 8.21 8.77 6.60
CA LEU A 184 9.29 8.83 7.58
C LEU A 184 10.66 9.05 6.93
N MET A 185 10.88 8.44 5.76
CA MET A 185 12.17 8.50 5.07
C MET A 185 12.31 9.73 4.17
N ASN A 186 11.22 10.16 3.51
CA ASN A 186 11.27 11.15 2.43
C ASN A 186 9.98 11.99 2.36
N GLY A 187 9.46 12.42 3.50
CA GLY A 187 8.21 13.19 3.57
C GLY A 187 8.20 14.47 2.73
N ASN A 188 9.39 15.04 2.43
CA ASN A 188 9.53 16.24 1.61
C ASN A 188 9.53 15.97 0.09
N ASP A 189 9.61 14.69 -0.33
CA ASP A 189 9.63 14.31 -1.75
C ASP A 189 8.23 14.06 -2.31
N LEU A 190 7.21 13.99 -1.44
CA LEU A 190 5.83 13.78 -1.84
C LEU A 190 5.15 15.13 -2.15
N ASP A 191 4.53 15.20 -3.31
CA ASP A 191 3.80 16.40 -3.75
C ASP A 191 2.47 16.52 -3.00
N ASP A 192 2.20 17.72 -2.45
CA ASP A 192 0.91 18.11 -1.86
C ASP A 192 -0.04 18.50 -3.00
N ASP A 193 -0.83 17.59 -3.53
CA ASP A 193 -1.88 17.86 -4.53
C ASP A 193 -3.27 17.99 -3.88
#